data_80942f2bc3edfb0864f1c3148c2ac1d3
#
_entry.id   80942f2bc3edfb0864f1c3148c2ac1d3
#
_cell.length_a   1.000
_cell.length_b   1.000
_cell.length_c   1.000
_cell.angle_alpha   90.00
_cell.angle_beta   90.00
_cell.angle_gamma   90.00
#
_symmetry.space_group_name_H-M   'P 1'
#
loop_
_entity.id
_entity.type
_entity.pdbx_description
1 polymer ?
#
loop_
_entity_poly.entity_id
_entity_poly.type
_entity_poly.pdbx_seq_one_letter_code
_entity_poly.pdbx_strand_id
1 'polypeptide(L)'
;MQLYEEPVMNWKKGWILFVPLFTLLSPLGLEAKVSLKNMNLLKNVETQSTEDELTIKFYFKKPLVHLRQPLFFKKSIQVDFPLAYSQPAKQFLKTGDSQVSQIYVSQFNSRTMRVRFILEKEKGDYENRFHMKREGDSLVVRIDRESADILDQLLARTTEKIKEKKQEKSLNEVGVDFEEKRSIESQPIPFEV
;
A
#
# COMPACT_ATOMS: atom_id res chain seq x y z
N MET A 1 -72.94 -2.14 -23.95
CA MET A 1 -71.74 -2.97 -24.06
C MET A 1 -71.18 -2.70 -25.45
N GLN A 2 -70.31 -1.68 -25.56
CA GLN A 2 -69.69 -1.26 -26.82
C GLN A 2 -68.29 -1.82 -26.84
N LEU A 3 -68.01 -2.63 -27.85
CA LEU A 3 -66.69 -3.20 -28.15
C LEU A 3 -65.90 -2.13 -28.91
N TYR A 4 -64.76 -1.72 -28.33
CA TYR A 4 -63.78 -0.86 -28.99
C TYR A 4 -62.92 -1.76 -29.87
N GLU A 5 -63.05 -1.58 -31.20
CA GLU A 5 -62.14 -2.14 -32.18
C GLU A 5 -60.86 -1.32 -32.22
N GLU A 6 -59.77 -1.95 -31.99
CA GLU A 6 -58.42 -1.31 -32.14
C GLU A 6 -58.05 -1.26 -33.64
N PRO A 7 -57.52 -0.13 -34.13
CA PRO A 7 -57.07 -0.03 -35.51
C PRO A 7 -55.71 -0.78 -35.69
N VAL A 8 -55.82 -1.82 -36.54
CA VAL A 8 -54.61 -2.56 -37.01
C VAL A 8 -53.80 -1.65 -37.92
N MET A 9 -52.65 -1.19 -37.38
CA MET A 9 -51.67 -0.34 -38.09
C MET A 9 -50.87 -1.18 -39.09
N ASN A 10 -51.17 -1.01 -40.38
CA ASN A 10 -50.57 -1.72 -41.51
C ASN A 10 -49.17 -1.17 -41.84
N TRP A 11 -48.10 -1.83 -41.36
CA TRP A 11 -46.70 -1.44 -41.48
C TRP A 11 -46.02 -1.86 -42.81
N LYS A 12 -46.78 -2.07 -43.87
CA LYS A 12 -46.19 -2.39 -45.18
C LYS A 12 -46.33 -1.19 -46.12
N LYS A 13 -45.35 -0.32 -46.14
CA LYS A 13 -44.84 0.50 -47.28
C LYS A 13 -44.16 1.75 -46.74
N GLY A 14 -42.85 1.82 -46.84
CA GLY A 14 -42.11 3.08 -46.66
C GLY A 14 -40.82 3.03 -45.90
N TRP A 15 -40.04 1.94 -45.97
CA TRP A 15 -38.67 1.99 -45.60
C TRP A 15 -37.84 2.62 -46.76
N ILE A 16 -38.04 3.93 -46.92
CA ILE A 16 -37.11 4.76 -47.67
C ILE A 16 -35.85 4.89 -46.80
N LEU A 17 -34.78 4.37 -47.35
CA LEU A 17 -33.40 4.50 -46.93
C LEU A 17 -33.06 5.93 -46.47
N PHE A 18 -33.30 6.24 -45.20
CA PHE A 18 -32.57 7.29 -44.49
C PHE A 18 -31.30 6.64 -43.95
N VAL A 19 -30.30 6.44 -44.83
CA VAL A 19 -28.94 6.23 -44.41
C VAL A 19 -28.51 7.55 -43.79
N PRO A 20 -28.34 7.63 -42.45
CA PRO A 20 -27.82 8.86 -41.87
C PRO A 20 -26.37 8.97 -42.30
N LEU A 21 -26.09 9.99 -43.07
CA LEU A 21 -24.74 10.51 -43.40
C LEU A 21 -24.07 11.01 -42.10
N PHE A 22 -24.07 10.19 -41.04
CA PHE A 22 -23.53 10.52 -39.71
C PHE A 22 -22.22 9.82 -39.42
N THR A 23 -21.62 9.15 -40.41
CA THR A 23 -20.41 8.31 -40.20
C THR A 23 -19.07 9.02 -40.53
N LEU A 24 -19.02 10.33 -40.69
CA LEU A 24 -17.78 11.01 -41.08
C LEU A 24 -17.32 12.14 -40.15
N LEU A 25 -17.88 12.30 -38.98
CA LEU A 25 -17.26 13.09 -37.91
C LEU A 25 -16.86 12.18 -36.76
N SER A 26 -16.00 11.18 -37.03
CA SER A 26 -15.13 10.70 -35.99
C SER A 26 -14.26 11.88 -35.58
N PRO A 27 -14.37 12.38 -34.33
CA PRO A 27 -13.38 13.34 -33.87
C PRO A 27 -12.06 12.61 -34.03
N LEU A 28 -11.24 13.05 -34.99
CA LEU A 28 -9.82 12.74 -35.02
C LEU A 28 -9.29 13.16 -33.66
N GLY A 29 -9.31 12.23 -32.72
CA GLY A 29 -8.67 12.38 -31.42
C GLY A 29 -7.20 12.66 -31.68
N LEU A 30 -6.89 13.93 -31.85
CA LEU A 30 -5.54 14.46 -31.73
C LEU A 30 -5.11 14.20 -30.30
N GLU A 31 -4.79 12.92 -29.99
CA GLU A 31 -4.00 12.59 -28.81
C GLU A 31 -2.67 13.31 -28.98
N ALA A 32 -2.62 14.53 -28.44
CA ALA A 32 -1.37 15.28 -28.36
C ALA A 32 -0.35 14.39 -27.66
N LYS A 33 0.58 13.83 -28.43
CA LYS A 33 1.70 13.05 -27.93
C LYS A 33 2.42 13.88 -26.88
N VAL A 34 2.17 13.62 -25.60
CA VAL A 34 2.85 14.32 -24.51
C VAL A 34 4.30 13.93 -24.57
N SER A 35 5.15 14.92 -24.83
CA SER A 35 6.59 14.69 -24.84
C SER A 35 7.07 14.40 -23.42
N LEU A 36 7.69 13.24 -23.21
CA LEU A 36 8.32 12.86 -21.93
C LEU A 36 9.40 13.87 -21.49
N LYS A 37 9.94 14.68 -22.41
CA LYS A 37 10.92 15.74 -22.07
C LYS A 37 10.38 16.76 -21.07
N ASN A 38 9.05 16.99 -21.06
CA ASN A 38 8.39 17.94 -20.17
C ASN A 38 7.84 17.28 -18.90
N MET A 39 8.00 15.98 -18.75
CA MET A 39 7.54 15.25 -17.58
C MET A 39 8.68 15.01 -16.58
N ASN A 40 8.32 14.92 -15.31
CA ASN A 40 9.25 14.62 -14.23
C ASN A 40 9.31 13.11 -13.99
N LEU A 41 10.50 12.54 -13.99
CA LEU A 41 10.73 11.13 -13.76
C LEU A 41 10.80 10.85 -12.25
N LEU A 42 10.00 9.93 -11.76
CA LEU A 42 10.21 9.30 -10.45
C LEU A 42 11.42 8.35 -10.55
N LYS A 43 12.48 8.65 -9.81
CA LYS A 43 13.74 7.88 -9.81
C LYS A 43 13.72 6.71 -8.84
N ASN A 44 13.26 7.00 -7.61
CA ASN A 44 13.31 6.06 -6.50
C ASN A 44 12.19 6.31 -5.50
N VAL A 45 11.82 5.28 -4.75
CA VAL A 45 10.94 5.37 -3.58
C VAL A 45 11.60 4.61 -2.45
N GLU A 46 11.79 5.27 -1.33
CA GLU A 46 12.34 4.69 -0.11
C GLU A 46 11.28 4.69 0.97
N THR A 47 11.29 3.66 1.81
CA THR A 47 10.37 3.51 2.93
C THR A 47 11.16 3.27 4.21
N GLN A 48 10.80 3.96 5.26
CA GLN A 48 11.35 3.79 6.61
C GLN A 48 10.18 3.70 7.60
N SER A 49 10.07 2.58 8.26
CA SER A 49 9.06 2.34 9.29
C SER A 49 9.73 2.42 10.66
N THR A 50 9.20 3.26 11.54
CA THR A 50 9.61 3.40 12.95
C THR A 50 8.45 3.00 13.87
N GLU A 51 8.63 3.14 15.19
CA GLU A 51 7.56 2.89 16.16
C GLU A 51 6.45 3.95 16.07
N ASP A 52 6.79 5.17 15.69
CA ASP A 52 5.88 6.33 15.73
C ASP A 52 5.28 6.67 14.37
N GLU A 53 6.01 6.41 13.28
CA GLU A 53 5.60 6.82 11.93
C GLU A 53 6.12 5.90 10.82
N LEU A 54 5.41 5.89 9.70
CA LEU A 54 5.90 5.41 8.41
C LEU A 54 6.30 6.61 7.55
N THR A 55 7.56 6.72 7.22
CA THR A 55 8.09 7.73 6.30
C THR A 55 8.33 7.12 4.93
N ILE A 56 7.83 7.77 3.88
CA ILE A 56 7.99 7.36 2.47
C ILE A 56 8.56 8.54 1.69
N LYS A 57 9.71 8.33 1.04
CA LYS A 57 10.39 9.38 0.30
C LYS A 57 10.43 9.06 -1.18
N PHE A 58 9.83 9.93 -1.97
CA PHE A 58 9.77 9.85 -3.43
C PHE A 58 10.83 10.79 -4.02
N TYR A 59 11.79 10.25 -4.75
CA TYR A 59 12.85 11.03 -5.41
C TYR A 59 12.52 11.25 -6.88
N PHE A 60 12.54 12.49 -7.31
CA PHE A 60 12.27 12.88 -8.69
C PHE A 60 13.52 13.38 -9.39
N LYS A 61 13.49 13.44 -10.73
CA LYS A 61 14.59 13.99 -11.53
C LYS A 61 14.70 15.53 -11.39
N LYS A 62 13.59 16.19 -11.10
CA LYS A 62 13.46 17.65 -10.94
C LYS A 62 12.55 17.95 -9.75
N PRO A 63 12.62 19.16 -9.16
CA PRO A 63 11.66 19.56 -8.13
C PRO A 63 10.22 19.44 -8.61
N LEU A 64 9.33 19.05 -7.72
CA LEU A 64 7.90 18.96 -7.98
C LEU A 64 7.28 20.35 -8.01
N VAL A 65 6.73 20.75 -9.15
CA VAL A 65 6.03 22.04 -9.30
C VAL A 65 4.59 21.91 -8.84
N HIS A 66 3.92 20.83 -9.28
CA HIS A 66 2.51 20.59 -9.01
C HIS A 66 2.35 19.34 -8.14
N LEU A 67 1.58 19.47 -7.06
CA LEU A 67 1.19 18.39 -6.18
C LEU A 67 -0.29 18.55 -5.88
N ARG A 68 -1.07 17.50 -6.07
CA ARG A 68 -2.48 17.50 -5.70
C ARG A 68 -2.65 17.07 -4.25
N GLN A 69 -3.73 17.53 -3.64
CA GLN A 69 -4.12 17.06 -2.30
C GLN A 69 -4.39 15.56 -2.34
N PRO A 70 -4.10 14.84 -1.26
CA PRO A 70 -4.41 13.43 -1.16
C PRO A 70 -5.92 13.19 -1.17
N LEU A 71 -6.33 12.07 -1.73
CA LEU A 71 -7.71 11.59 -1.68
C LEU A 71 -7.75 10.35 -0.79
N PHE A 72 -8.61 10.40 0.22
CA PHE A 72 -8.77 9.34 1.20
C PHE A 72 -9.92 8.44 0.83
N PHE A 73 -9.64 7.14 0.72
CA PHE A 73 -10.61 6.08 0.45
C PHE A 73 -10.58 5.06 1.60
N LYS A 74 -11.61 4.24 1.68
CA LYS A 74 -11.77 3.24 2.76
C LYS A 74 -10.54 2.34 2.95
N LYS A 75 -9.87 1.94 1.84
CA LYS A 75 -8.73 1.00 1.83
C LYS A 75 -7.47 1.56 1.19
N SER A 76 -7.45 2.83 0.84
CA SER A 76 -6.28 3.43 0.22
C SER A 76 -6.26 4.94 0.33
N ILE A 77 -5.05 5.51 0.34
CA ILE A 77 -4.82 6.94 0.14
C ILE A 77 -4.23 7.09 -1.25
N GLN A 78 -4.71 8.06 -2.01
CA GLN A 78 -4.26 8.31 -3.37
C GLN A 78 -3.65 9.70 -3.50
N VAL A 79 -2.49 9.77 -4.15
CA VAL A 79 -1.82 11.03 -4.50
C VAL A 79 -1.54 11.05 -6.00
N ASP A 80 -1.97 12.11 -6.67
CA ASP A 80 -1.75 12.32 -8.10
C ASP A 80 -0.62 13.33 -8.33
N PHE A 81 0.31 12.97 -9.20
CA PHE A 81 1.46 13.77 -9.59
C PHE A 81 1.29 14.21 -11.04
N PRO A 82 0.78 15.43 -11.30
CA PRO A 82 0.68 15.98 -12.64
C PRO A 82 2.07 16.14 -13.27
N LEU A 83 2.16 15.89 -14.56
CA LEU A 83 3.39 15.97 -15.35
C LEU A 83 4.54 15.12 -14.78
N ALA A 84 4.19 13.97 -14.16
CA ALA A 84 5.15 12.99 -13.69
C ALA A 84 4.92 11.62 -14.32
N TYR A 85 5.99 10.80 -14.36
CA TYR A 85 5.95 9.43 -14.83
C TYR A 85 6.95 8.54 -14.07
N SER A 86 6.72 7.24 -14.10
CA SER A 86 7.63 6.24 -13.52
C SER A 86 8.11 5.24 -14.60
N GLN A 87 9.29 4.67 -14.38
CA GLN A 87 9.80 3.55 -15.14
C GLN A 87 10.21 2.42 -14.17
N PRO A 88 9.55 1.26 -14.27
CA PRO A 88 8.44 0.89 -15.16
C PRO A 88 7.14 1.66 -14.84
N ALA A 89 6.20 1.68 -15.78
CA ALA A 89 4.93 2.41 -15.68
C ALA A 89 4.00 1.91 -14.56
N LYS A 90 4.25 0.71 -14.05
CA LYS A 90 3.56 0.12 -12.89
C LYS A 90 4.59 -0.50 -11.96
N GLN A 91 4.49 -0.18 -10.68
CA GLN A 91 5.36 -0.71 -9.62
C GLN A 91 4.53 -1.02 -8.38
N PHE A 92 4.88 -2.13 -7.70
CA PHE A 92 4.33 -2.51 -6.41
C PHE A 92 5.49 -2.62 -5.42
N LEU A 93 5.45 -1.80 -4.38
CA LEU A 93 6.48 -1.73 -3.35
C LEU A 93 5.87 -2.18 -2.03
N LYS A 94 6.36 -3.26 -1.45
CA LYS A 94 5.98 -3.70 -0.11
C LYS A 94 6.66 -2.79 0.91
N THR A 95 5.92 -2.31 1.89
CA THR A 95 6.48 -1.43 2.93
C THR A 95 6.99 -2.20 4.14
N GLY A 96 6.44 -3.40 4.40
CA GLY A 96 6.66 -4.14 5.65
C GLY A 96 6.02 -3.47 6.87
N ASP A 97 5.13 -2.50 6.65
CA ASP A 97 4.46 -1.72 7.69
C ASP A 97 3.08 -2.27 8.04
N SER A 98 2.65 -2.12 9.30
CA SER A 98 1.37 -2.62 9.79
C SER A 98 0.16 -1.78 9.37
N GLN A 99 0.36 -0.54 8.93
CA GLN A 99 -0.72 0.35 8.50
C GLN A 99 -0.86 0.40 6.98
N VAL A 100 0.28 0.42 6.28
CA VAL A 100 0.35 0.47 4.82
C VAL A 100 1.10 -0.76 4.33
N SER A 101 0.41 -1.73 3.78
CA SER A 101 1.03 -2.96 3.27
C SER A 101 1.82 -2.75 2.00
N GLN A 102 1.35 -1.86 1.15
CA GLN A 102 1.88 -1.72 -0.20
C GLN A 102 1.71 -0.30 -0.75
N ILE A 103 2.69 0.13 -1.54
CA ILE A 103 2.61 1.34 -2.36
C ILE A 103 2.49 0.91 -3.82
N TYR A 104 1.42 1.34 -4.47
CA TYR A 104 1.20 1.11 -5.89
C TYR A 104 1.43 2.39 -6.68
N VAL A 105 2.47 2.40 -7.51
CA VAL A 105 2.78 3.49 -8.44
C VAL A 105 2.31 3.10 -9.83
N SER A 106 1.56 3.96 -10.49
CA SER A 106 1.04 3.70 -11.85
C SER A 106 0.95 4.96 -12.70
N GLN A 107 1.14 4.80 -14.01
CA GLN A 107 0.78 5.84 -14.95
C GLN A 107 -0.74 5.84 -15.14
N PHE A 108 -1.43 6.83 -14.57
CA PHE A 108 -2.90 6.94 -14.64
C PHE A 108 -3.38 7.39 -16.02
N ASN A 109 -2.69 8.35 -16.61
CA ASN A 109 -2.89 8.81 -17.98
C ASN A 109 -1.59 9.39 -18.54
N SER A 110 -1.61 9.90 -19.77
CA SER A 110 -0.42 10.43 -20.45
C SER A 110 0.30 11.57 -19.72
N ARG A 111 -0.33 12.22 -18.73
CA ARG A 111 0.23 13.38 -18.01
C ARG A 111 0.26 13.23 -16.49
N THR A 112 -0.28 12.16 -15.94
CA THR A 112 -0.45 12.02 -14.50
C THR A 112 0.03 10.66 -14.04
N MET A 113 0.99 10.65 -13.15
CA MET A 113 1.38 9.48 -12.37
C MET A 113 0.53 9.46 -11.09
N ARG A 114 0.07 8.28 -10.69
CA ARG A 114 -0.75 8.05 -9.50
C ARG A 114 -0.04 7.12 -8.55
N VAL A 115 -0.02 7.49 -7.30
CA VAL A 115 0.45 6.66 -6.20
C VAL A 115 -0.73 6.33 -5.30
N ARG A 116 -0.87 5.04 -4.93
CA ARG A 116 -1.83 4.57 -3.95
C ARG A 116 -1.10 3.88 -2.82
N PHE A 117 -1.38 4.29 -1.60
CA PHE A 117 -0.98 3.63 -0.37
C PHE A 117 -2.10 2.69 0.02
N ILE A 118 -1.84 1.38 -0.03
CA ILE A 118 -2.83 0.34 0.29
C ILE A 118 -2.82 0.13 1.80
N LEU A 119 -3.95 0.36 2.44
CA LEU A 119 -4.10 0.32 3.90
C LEU A 119 -4.47 -1.10 4.35
N GLU A 120 -3.85 -1.57 5.42
CA GLU A 120 -4.20 -2.84 6.05
C GLU A 120 -5.50 -2.75 6.83
N LYS A 121 -5.68 -1.65 7.58
CA LYS A 121 -6.89 -1.40 8.35
C LYS A 121 -7.80 -0.42 7.60
N GLU A 122 -9.09 -0.77 7.49
CA GLU A 122 -10.10 0.09 6.85
C GLU A 122 -10.48 1.31 7.70
N LYS A 123 -10.25 1.23 9.01
CA LYS A 123 -10.61 2.28 9.97
C LYS A 123 -9.35 2.97 10.46
N GLY A 124 -9.29 4.26 10.27
CA GLY A 124 -8.25 5.12 10.80
C GLY A 124 -8.49 6.54 10.33
N ASP A 125 -8.27 7.52 11.22
CA ASP A 125 -8.30 8.93 10.86
C ASP A 125 -7.00 9.32 10.14
N TYR A 126 -6.85 8.81 8.91
CA TYR A 126 -5.66 9.07 8.11
C TYR A 126 -5.58 10.52 7.64
N GLU A 127 -6.70 11.26 7.58
CA GLU A 127 -6.69 12.65 7.13
C GLU A 127 -5.84 13.53 8.04
N ASN A 128 -5.90 13.30 9.36
CA ASN A 128 -5.10 14.02 10.33
C ASN A 128 -3.68 13.48 10.54
N ARG A 129 -3.41 12.25 10.09
CA ARG A 129 -2.12 11.56 10.27
C ARG A 129 -1.26 11.47 9.02
N PHE A 130 -1.78 11.86 7.87
CA PHE A 130 -1.09 11.81 6.58
C PHE A 130 -0.54 13.17 6.22
N HIS A 131 0.76 13.32 6.27
CA HIS A 131 1.46 14.58 6.03
C HIS A 131 2.32 14.49 4.79
N MET A 132 2.30 15.52 3.96
CA MET A 132 3.14 15.63 2.77
C MET A 132 3.99 16.89 2.82
N LYS A 133 5.30 16.75 2.62
CA LYS A 133 6.25 17.86 2.58
C LYS A 133 7.17 17.73 1.37
N ARG A 134 7.32 18.82 0.60
CA ARG A 134 8.31 18.89 -0.46
C ARG A 134 9.68 19.24 0.10
N GLU A 135 10.71 18.52 -0.33
CA GLU A 135 12.09 18.74 0.06
C GLU A 135 12.99 18.68 -1.19
N GLY A 136 13.20 19.87 -1.81
CA GLY A 136 13.98 19.94 -3.05
C GLY A 136 13.37 19.16 -4.19
N ASP A 137 14.06 18.14 -4.67
CA ASP A 137 13.62 17.22 -5.72
C ASP A 137 12.88 15.98 -5.17
N SER A 138 12.59 15.97 -3.88
CA SER A 138 11.86 14.88 -3.25
C SER A 138 10.53 15.32 -2.63
N LEU A 139 9.62 14.35 -2.47
CA LEU A 139 8.43 14.45 -1.66
C LEU A 139 8.55 13.46 -0.50
N VAL A 140 8.42 13.96 0.71
CA VAL A 140 8.33 13.16 1.92
C VAL A 140 6.88 13.03 2.32
N VAL A 141 6.41 11.82 2.45
CA VAL A 141 5.09 11.45 3.00
C VAL A 141 5.33 10.82 4.36
N ARG A 142 4.66 11.30 5.40
CA ARG A 142 4.65 10.72 6.74
C ARG A 142 3.25 10.29 7.10
N ILE A 143 3.15 9.12 7.70
CA ILE A 143 1.89 8.58 8.21
C ILE A 143 2.14 8.24 9.68
N ASP A 144 1.59 9.06 10.55
CA ASP A 144 1.73 8.89 12.00
C ASP A 144 0.95 7.65 12.44
N ARG A 145 1.48 6.92 13.43
CA ARG A 145 0.79 5.77 13.99
C ARG A 145 -0.31 6.17 14.94
N GLU A 146 -1.34 5.36 14.96
CA GLU A 146 -2.39 5.49 15.97
C GLU A 146 -1.87 5.06 17.34
N SER A 147 -2.20 5.79 18.40
CA SER A 147 -1.75 5.48 19.77
C SER A 147 -2.10 4.06 20.23
N ALA A 148 -3.22 3.52 19.76
CA ALA A 148 -3.61 2.12 20.00
C ALA A 148 -2.66 1.13 19.35
N ASP A 149 -2.17 1.41 18.13
CA ASP A 149 -1.21 0.54 17.43
C ASP A 149 0.16 0.51 18.14
N ILE A 150 0.57 1.62 18.74
CA ILE A 150 1.82 1.70 19.54
C ILE A 150 1.69 0.82 20.78
N LEU A 151 0.55 0.90 21.48
CA LEU A 151 0.30 0.08 22.65
C LEU A 151 0.29 -1.41 22.34
N ASP A 152 -0.39 -1.82 21.26
CA ASP A 152 -0.43 -3.22 20.80
C ASP A 152 0.96 -3.75 20.45
N GLN A 153 1.82 -2.94 19.81
CA GLN A 153 3.20 -3.31 19.52
C GLN A 153 4.04 -3.47 20.79
N LEU A 154 3.91 -2.55 21.75
CA LEU A 154 4.60 -2.64 23.04
C LEU A 154 4.18 -3.90 23.83
N LEU A 155 2.89 -4.22 23.83
CA LEU A 155 2.37 -5.44 24.46
C LEU A 155 2.91 -6.70 23.79
N ALA A 156 2.95 -6.76 22.47
CA ALA A 156 3.50 -7.89 21.71
C ALA A 156 4.98 -8.13 22.05
N ARG A 157 5.82 -7.08 22.02
CA ARG A 157 7.26 -7.16 22.38
C ARG A 157 7.48 -7.58 23.82
N THR A 158 6.65 -7.12 24.75
CA THR A 158 6.73 -7.51 26.15
C THR A 158 6.42 -8.98 26.33
N THR A 159 5.42 -9.49 25.61
CA THR A 159 5.02 -10.89 25.63
C THR A 159 6.11 -11.83 25.07
N GLU A 160 6.79 -11.43 24.00
CA GLU A 160 7.92 -12.17 23.42
C GLU A 160 9.09 -12.25 24.40
N LYS A 161 9.49 -11.12 24.99
CA LYS A 161 10.58 -11.10 26.01
C LYS A 161 10.29 -11.98 27.23
N ILE A 162 9.01 -12.07 27.63
CA ILE A 162 8.60 -12.95 28.73
C ILE A 162 8.71 -14.43 28.33
N LYS A 163 8.37 -14.77 27.09
CA LYS A 163 8.50 -16.15 26.57
C LYS A 163 9.96 -16.56 26.48
N GLU A 164 10.85 -15.70 25.95
CA GLU A 164 12.29 -15.96 25.88
C GLU A 164 12.89 -16.19 27.26
N LYS A 165 12.59 -15.32 28.24
CA LYS A 165 13.08 -15.49 29.62
C LYS A 165 12.56 -16.77 30.30
N LYS A 166 11.32 -17.19 30.02
CA LYS A 166 10.78 -18.45 30.52
C LYS A 166 11.51 -19.66 29.91
N GLN A 167 11.84 -19.59 28.64
CA GLN A 167 12.53 -20.66 27.92
C GLN A 167 13.98 -20.79 28.38
N GLU A 168 14.67 -19.65 28.60
CA GLU A 168 16.02 -19.61 29.14
C GLU A 168 16.09 -20.17 30.58
N LYS A 169 15.10 -19.84 31.42
CA LYS A 169 15.01 -20.37 32.79
C LYS A 169 14.76 -21.87 32.82
N SER A 170 13.93 -22.39 31.93
CA SER A 170 13.64 -23.83 31.83
C SER A 170 14.86 -24.65 31.34
N LEU A 171 15.68 -24.05 30.46
CA LEU A 171 16.94 -24.68 30.00
C LEU A 171 18.01 -24.72 31.10
N ASN A 172 18.08 -23.71 31.95
CA ASN A 172 19.01 -23.68 33.08
C ASN A 172 18.61 -24.63 34.22
N GLU A 173 17.32 -24.83 34.46
CA GLU A 173 16.82 -25.78 35.45
C GLU A 173 17.05 -27.25 35.04
N VAL A 174 17.01 -27.57 33.74
CA VAL A 174 17.33 -28.91 33.20
C VAL A 174 18.83 -29.21 33.25
N GLY A 175 19.70 -28.20 33.21
CA GLY A 175 21.16 -28.35 33.27
C GLY A 175 21.69 -28.70 34.65
N VAL A 176 21.01 -28.32 35.72
CA VAL A 176 21.47 -28.55 37.11
C VAL A 176 21.25 -30.02 37.56
N ASP A 177 20.20 -30.67 37.08
CA ASP A 177 19.91 -32.08 37.43
C ASP A 177 20.88 -33.11 36.81
N PHE A 178 21.65 -32.76 35.79
CA PHE A 178 22.59 -33.66 35.12
C PHE A 178 23.98 -33.69 35.77
N GLU A 179 24.41 -32.64 36.48
CA GLU A 179 25.71 -32.63 37.17
C GLU A 179 25.65 -33.28 38.55
N GLU A 180 24.51 -33.23 39.25
CA GLU A 180 24.39 -33.82 40.59
C GLU A 180 24.32 -35.35 40.56
N LYS A 181 23.92 -35.99 39.46
CA LYS A 181 23.91 -37.42 39.27
C LYS A 181 25.26 -38.04 38.91
N ARG A 182 26.26 -37.28 38.50
CA ARG A 182 27.59 -37.81 38.15
C ARG A 182 28.59 -37.81 39.31
N SER A 183 28.31 -37.17 40.45
CA SER A 183 29.22 -37.08 41.56
C SER A 183 29.05 -38.19 42.66
N ILE A 184 28.04 -39.09 42.49
CA ILE A 184 27.75 -40.12 43.52
C ILE A 184 28.34 -41.48 43.17
N GLU A 185 28.95 -41.70 41.99
CA GLU A 185 29.35 -43.04 41.53
C GLU A 185 30.89 -43.29 41.55
N SER A 186 31.64 -42.64 42.44
CA SER A 186 33.06 -42.93 42.62
C SER A 186 33.52 -42.92 44.10
N GLN A 187 32.92 -43.76 44.94
CA GLN A 187 33.58 -44.14 46.19
C GLN A 187 34.11 -45.58 46.07
N PRO A 188 35.42 -45.83 46.30
CA PRO A 188 35.99 -47.15 46.30
C PRO A 188 35.61 -47.90 47.57
N ILE A 189 35.16 -49.14 47.39
CA ILE A 189 34.86 -50.10 48.47
C ILE A 189 36.20 -50.44 49.14
N PRO A 190 36.35 -50.35 50.50
CA PRO A 190 37.53 -50.82 51.18
C PRO A 190 37.52 -52.33 51.25
N PHE A 191 38.57 -52.98 50.77
CA PHE A 191 38.87 -54.41 51.04
C PHE A 191 39.45 -54.50 52.43
N GLU A 192 38.71 -55.18 53.33
CA GLU A 192 39.30 -55.76 54.54
C GLU A 192 39.80 -57.18 54.26
N VAL A 193 41.06 -57.44 54.70
CA VAL A 193 41.69 -58.78 54.80
C VAL A 193 41.59 -59.28 56.24
#